data_12e737612828a39c430681f8221e5278
#
_entry.id   12e737612828a39c430681f8221e5278
#
_cell.length_a   1.000
_cell.length_b   1.000
_cell.length_c   1.000
_cell.angle_alpha   90.00
_cell.angle_beta   90.00
_cell.angle_gamma   90.00
#
_symmetry.space_group_name_H-M   'P 1'
#
loop_
_entity.id
_entity.type
_entity.pdbx_description
1 polymer ?
#
loop_
_entity_poly.entity_id
_entity_poly.type
_entity_poly.pdbx_seq_one_letter_code
_entity_poly.pdbx_strand_id
1 'polypeptide(L)'
;MEVASGEIAESYCEDHGVRSAMSAVSPRAGKPATPDMLIDVAELEREYFARRPDPSVAAERVSFGTSGHRGTSLAGSFNEAHILAVTQAICEHRRAHDIDGPLYLGKDTHALSAPAQSTALEVLAANGVDTIIQRDDGFTPTPAISRAILAYNRGRGEHLADGIVVTPSHNPPPDGGFKYNPPNGGPADTDVTRTVQDRANELLRAGNAGVRRLTLESALRTGRIVEQDLIGPYVDDLANVVDLPAIRGAGLKLAVDPLGGASVGYWAPINERYGLDVDVVNPRVDPTFGFMTVDHDGKIRMDCSSPYAMARLVSLKDRYRLAFANDPDSDRHGIVTPSVGLMNPNHYLAVAIRYLLTHRPRWPSRAAVGKTLVSSSMIDRVVSDLARTLYEVPVGFKWFVAGLFDGSCCFGGEESAGASFLRLDGSVWTTDKDGLIMDLLAAEITAVTGRDPGEHYRELAAKFGAPTYTRIDAAATPEQKARLAKLSPASIAAATLAGDPIEAKLTSAPGNGAAIGGLKVTTKRGWFAARPSGTENIYKIYAESFDGETHLAAIVREAQAMVDVALR
;
A
#
# COMPACT_ATOMS: atom_id res chain seq x y z
N MET A 1 26.55 -7.51 8.24
CA MET A 1 27.28 -7.32 6.97
C MET A 1 26.52 -6.37 6.04
N GLU A 2 25.69 -5.48 6.61
CA GLU A 2 24.87 -4.48 5.88
C GLU A 2 25.34 -3.03 6.06
N VAL A 3 26.33 -2.79 6.89
CA VAL A 3 26.91 -1.45 7.13
C VAL A 3 27.92 -1.05 6.03
N ALA A 4 28.41 -2.02 5.25
CA ALA A 4 29.44 -1.77 4.24
C ALA A 4 28.90 -1.23 2.90
N SER A 5 27.59 -1.35 2.62
CA SER A 5 27.02 -0.89 1.35
C SER A 5 26.83 0.64 1.26
N GLY A 6 26.69 1.31 2.39
CA GLY A 6 26.57 2.76 2.46
C GLY A 6 27.89 3.48 2.21
N GLU A 7 28.97 3.01 2.81
CA GLU A 7 30.29 3.65 2.70
C GLU A 7 30.94 3.51 1.31
N ILE A 8 30.69 2.39 0.62
CA ILE A 8 31.21 2.18 -0.75
C ILE A 8 30.48 3.06 -1.75
N ALA A 9 29.18 3.32 -1.56
CA ALA A 9 28.41 4.21 -2.41
C ALA A 9 28.82 5.69 -2.24
N GLU A 10 29.13 6.14 -1.03
CA GLU A 10 29.59 7.50 -0.77
C GLU A 10 30.99 7.77 -1.36
N SER A 11 31.94 6.85 -1.18
CA SER A 11 33.31 7.00 -1.71
C SER A 11 33.37 7.04 -3.24
N TYR A 12 32.46 6.33 -3.92
CA TYR A 12 32.46 6.26 -5.39
C TYR A 12 31.80 7.49 -6.05
N CYS A 13 30.91 8.17 -5.35
CA CYS A 13 30.23 9.38 -5.83
C CYS A 13 31.13 10.64 -5.78
N GLU A 14 32.06 10.70 -4.85
CA GLU A 14 32.99 11.86 -4.74
C GLU A 14 34.03 11.93 -5.88
N ASP A 15 34.45 10.79 -6.40
CA ASP A 15 35.55 10.71 -7.37
C ASP A 15 35.15 11.01 -8.83
N HIS A 16 33.85 11.00 -9.16
CA HIS A 16 33.35 11.07 -10.54
C HIS A 16 32.41 12.24 -10.85
N GLY A 17 32.24 13.21 -9.93
CA GLY A 17 31.48 14.44 -10.17
C GLY A 17 29.98 14.22 -10.39
N VAL A 18 29.47 13.03 -10.16
CA VAL A 18 28.06 12.67 -10.24
C VAL A 18 27.43 12.95 -8.87
N ARG A 19 26.95 14.17 -8.65
CA ARG A 19 26.03 14.46 -7.55
C ARG A 19 24.69 13.79 -7.84
N SER A 20 24.62 12.47 -7.69
CA SER A 20 23.39 11.76 -7.46
C SER A 20 22.94 12.14 -6.05
N ALA A 21 21.86 12.89 -5.95
CA ALA A 21 21.20 13.11 -4.68
C ALA A 21 20.51 11.80 -4.25
N MET A 22 21.27 10.80 -3.83
CA MET A 22 20.81 9.87 -2.83
C MET A 22 20.46 10.74 -1.63
N SER A 23 19.19 10.80 -1.24
CA SER A 23 18.82 11.52 -0.02
C SER A 23 19.62 10.90 1.11
N ALA A 24 20.55 11.65 1.68
CA ALA A 24 21.40 11.16 2.76
C ALA A 24 20.47 10.64 3.88
N VAL A 25 20.77 9.44 4.39
CA VAL A 25 20.02 8.89 5.52
C VAL A 25 20.13 9.85 6.69
N SER A 26 19.00 10.23 7.27
CA SER A 26 18.97 11.17 8.39
C SER A 26 19.80 10.64 9.57
N PRO A 27 20.58 11.49 10.26
CA PRO A 27 21.28 11.11 11.50
C PRO A 27 20.33 10.64 12.62
N ARG A 28 19.03 10.91 12.50
CA ARG A 28 17.98 10.47 13.42
C ARG A 28 17.35 9.14 13.02
N ALA A 29 17.62 8.60 11.84
CA ALA A 29 17.03 7.36 11.35
C ALA A 29 17.25 6.19 12.32
N GLY A 30 16.19 5.45 12.61
CA GLY A 30 16.18 4.34 13.57
C GLY A 30 16.21 4.72 15.05
N LYS A 31 16.28 6.02 15.37
CA LYS A 31 16.22 6.52 16.76
C LYS A 31 14.79 6.85 17.16
N PRO A 32 14.43 6.76 18.46
CA PRO A 32 13.13 7.21 18.94
C PRO A 32 12.82 8.66 18.55
N ALA A 33 11.57 8.95 18.21
CA ALA A 33 11.10 10.30 17.98
C ALA A 33 11.27 11.14 19.25
N THR A 34 11.60 12.42 19.07
CA THR A 34 11.78 13.38 20.16
C THR A 34 10.58 14.34 20.22
N PRO A 35 10.29 14.97 21.39
CA PRO A 35 9.12 15.83 21.56
C PRO A 35 9.03 16.99 20.55
N ASP A 36 10.15 17.50 20.05
CA ASP A 36 10.22 18.55 19.04
C ASP A 36 9.80 18.10 17.64
N MET A 37 9.66 16.80 17.43
CA MET A 37 9.21 16.21 16.17
C MET A 37 7.70 15.94 16.15
N LEU A 38 7.03 16.01 17.29
CA LEU A 38 5.63 15.68 17.40
C LEU A 38 4.76 16.81 16.85
N ILE A 39 3.68 16.44 16.18
CA ILE A 39 2.68 17.41 15.70
C ILE A 39 1.87 18.00 16.86
N ASP A 40 1.45 19.25 16.71
CA ASP A 40 0.35 19.81 17.50
C ASP A 40 -0.98 19.39 16.87
N VAL A 41 -1.63 18.39 17.47
CA VAL A 41 -2.90 17.85 17.00
C VAL A 41 -3.99 18.91 17.00
N ALA A 42 -4.04 19.76 18.02
CA ALA A 42 -5.05 20.82 18.13
C ALA A 42 -4.87 21.88 17.04
N GLU A 43 -3.62 22.23 16.70
CA GLU A 43 -3.34 23.11 15.57
C GLU A 43 -3.77 22.49 14.25
N LEU A 44 -3.42 21.22 14.04
CA LEU A 44 -3.74 20.48 12.81
C LEU A 44 -5.26 20.42 12.58
N GLU A 45 -6.03 20.09 13.62
CA GLU A 45 -7.50 20.06 13.56
C GLU A 45 -8.11 21.45 13.37
N ARG A 46 -7.57 22.47 14.07
CA ARG A 46 -8.04 23.84 13.86
C ARG A 46 -7.87 24.31 12.42
N GLU A 47 -6.69 24.04 11.82
CA GLU A 47 -6.42 24.38 10.42
C GLU A 47 -7.27 23.56 9.46
N TYR A 48 -7.66 22.32 9.81
CA TYR A 48 -8.58 21.51 9.02
C TYR A 48 -9.93 22.23 8.81
N PHE A 49 -10.48 22.83 9.85
CA PHE A 49 -11.76 23.54 9.77
C PHE A 49 -11.64 25.00 9.30
N ALA A 50 -10.58 25.69 9.69
CA ALA A 50 -10.44 27.14 9.48
C ALA A 50 -9.86 27.49 8.11
N ARG A 51 -8.86 26.74 7.64
CA ARG A 51 -8.15 27.05 6.41
C ARG A 51 -8.98 26.70 5.18
N ARG A 52 -9.08 27.65 4.25
CA ARG A 52 -9.74 27.45 2.96
C ARG A 52 -8.69 27.24 1.87
N PRO A 53 -8.75 26.15 1.10
CA PRO A 53 -7.83 25.94 -0.01
C PRO A 53 -8.07 26.95 -1.11
N ASP A 54 -7.00 27.37 -1.80
CA ASP A 54 -7.07 28.15 -3.03
C ASP A 54 -7.06 27.22 -4.25
N PRO A 55 -8.19 27.02 -4.96
CA PRO A 55 -8.24 26.14 -6.12
C PRO A 55 -7.40 26.60 -7.32
N SER A 56 -6.88 27.84 -7.31
CA SER A 56 -5.95 28.33 -8.34
C SER A 56 -4.56 27.70 -8.15
N VAL A 57 -4.18 27.38 -6.90
CA VAL A 57 -2.93 26.73 -6.54
C VAL A 57 -3.04 25.22 -6.76
N ALA A 58 -2.22 24.67 -7.63
CA ALA A 58 -2.28 23.24 -7.99
C ALA A 58 -2.07 22.29 -6.79
N ALA A 59 -1.23 22.66 -5.82
CA ALA A 59 -0.96 21.88 -4.63
C ALA A 59 -2.12 21.87 -3.61
N GLU A 60 -3.05 22.80 -3.72
CA GLU A 60 -4.21 22.93 -2.85
C GLU A 60 -5.51 22.39 -3.51
N ARG A 61 -5.39 21.67 -4.63
CA ARG A 61 -6.52 20.99 -5.29
C ARG A 61 -6.70 19.58 -4.79
N VAL A 62 -7.90 19.05 -4.99
CA VAL A 62 -8.09 17.59 -4.90
C VAL A 62 -7.26 16.92 -5.98
N SER A 63 -6.41 15.99 -5.57
CA SER A 63 -5.60 15.16 -6.46
C SER A 63 -5.61 13.72 -5.97
N PHE A 64 -6.21 12.82 -6.74
CA PHE A 64 -6.15 11.40 -6.45
C PHE A 64 -4.82 10.85 -6.98
N GLY A 65 -3.98 10.39 -6.04
CA GLY A 65 -2.77 9.63 -6.35
C GLY A 65 -3.08 8.17 -6.74
N THR A 66 -2.20 7.27 -6.39
CA THR A 66 -2.36 5.83 -6.69
C THR A 66 -3.58 5.22 -5.96
N SER A 67 -3.95 5.76 -4.78
CA SER A 67 -5.01 5.17 -3.93
C SER A 67 -5.74 6.22 -3.08
N GLY A 68 -6.10 7.37 -3.62
CA GLY A 68 -6.89 8.38 -2.92
C GLY A 68 -6.24 9.77 -2.91
N HIS A 69 -7.00 10.75 -2.39
CA HIS A 69 -6.51 12.10 -2.13
C HIS A 69 -5.77 12.12 -0.79
N ARG A 70 -4.59 12.72 -0.74
CA ARG A 70 -3.77 12.87 0.47
C ARG A 70 -3.19 14.27 0.57
N GLY A 71 -2.96 14.72 1.79
CA GLY A 71 -2.34 16.01 2.07
C GLY A 71 -2.40 16.36 3.55
N THR A 72 -2.08 17.61 3.90
CA THR A 72 -2.13 18.11 5.27
C THR A 72 -2.92 19.40 5.36
N SER A 73 -3.61 19.60 6.49
CA SER A 73 -4.38 20.82 6.73
C SER A 73 -3.47 22.05 6.81
N LEU A 74 -2.25 21.89 7.33
CA LEU A 74 -1.27 22.96 7.45
C LEU A 74 -0.81 23.54 6.11
N ALA A 75 -0.83 22.73 5.04
CA ALA A 75 -0.47 23.18 3.69
C ALA A 75 -1.69 23.54 2.82
N GLY A 76 -2.92 23.45 3.35
CA GLY A 76 -4.13 23.71 2.56
C GLY A 76 -4.44 22.63 1.52
N SER A 77 -3.91 21.40 1.72
CA SER A 77 -4.07 20.30 0.78
C SER A 77 -4.97 19.16 1.32
N PHE A 78 -5.41 19.24 2.59
CA PHE A 78 -6.39 18.32 3.18
C PHE A 78 -7.19 19.03 4.28
N ASN A 79 -8.23 19.72 3.89
CA ASN A 79 -9.08 20.52 4.79
C ASN A 79 -10.55 20.11 4.64
N GLU A 80 -11.41 20.58 5.54
CA GLU A 80 -12.86 20.34 5.51
C GLU A 80 -13.45 20.57 4.11
N ALA A 81 -13.04 21.66 3.45
CA ALA A 81 -13.54 22.00 2.11
C ALA A 81 -13.25 20.89 1.06
N HIS A 82 -12.11 20.20 1.15
CA HIS A 82 -11.80 19.07 0.27
C HIS A 82 -12.73 17.89 0.52
N ILE A 83 -12.95 17.56 1.80
CA ILE A 83 -13.77 16.41 2.18
C ILE A 83 -15.24 16.66 1.81
N LEU A 84 -15.74 17.88 2.01
CA LEU A 84 -17.06 18.28 1.53
C LEU A 84 -17.21 18.06 0.02
N ALA A 85 -16.24 18.54 -0.77
CA ALA A 85 -16.27 18.46 -2.23
C ALA A 85 -16.14 17.00 -2.72
N VAL A 86 -15.17 16.23 -2.18
CA VAL A 86 -14.93 14.85 -2.59
C VAL A 86 -16.11 13.96 -2.23
N THR A 87 -16.66 14.09 -1.02
CA THR A 87 -17.81 13.29 -0.59
C THR A 87 -19.04 13.61 -1.43
N GLN A 88 -19.31 14.89 -1.73
CA GLN A 88 -20.39 15.27 -2.64
C GLN A 88 -20.20 14.69 -4.05
N ALA A 89 -18.98 14.74 -4.59
CA ALA A 89 -18.67 14.16 -5.89
C ALA A 89 -18.88 12.63 -5.92
N ILE A 90 -18.53 11.92 -4.81
CA ILE A 90 -18.82 10.48 -4.66
C ILE A 90 -20.34 10.24 -4.61
N CYS A 91 -21.12 11.04 -3.89
CA CYS A 91 -22.58 10.92 -3.87
C CYS A 91 -23.20 11.11 -5.27
N GLU A 92 -22.65 12.02 -6.06
CA GLU A 92 -23.08 12.25 -7.45
C GLU A 92 -22.68 11.07 -8.36
N HIS A 93 -21.47 10.55 -8.20
CA HIS A 93 -20.98 9.36 -8.91
C HIS A 93 -21.87 8.14 -8.60
N ARG A 94 -22.15 7.86 -7.32
CA ARG A 94 -23.05 6.78 -6.90
C ARG A 94 -24.42 6.86 -7.60
N ARG A 95 -25.00 8.05 -7.61
CA ARG A 95 -26.31 8.28 -8.26
C ARG A 95 -26.26 8.07 -9.77
N ALA A 96 -25.17 8.48 -10.43
CA ALA A 96 -24.99 8.31 -11.85
C ALA A 96 -24.74 6.85 -12.29
N HIS A 97 -24.38 5.96 -11.34
CA HIS A 97 -24.07 4.56 -11.59
C HIS A 97 -24.99 3.60 -10.83
N ASP A 98 -26.14 4.08 -10.35
CA ASP A 98 -27.16 3.30 -9.63
C ASP A 98 -26.58 2.53 -8.43
N ILE A 99 -25.57 3.11 -7.73
CA ILE A 99 -25.03 2.56 -6.49
C ILE A 99 -25.86 3.11 -5.34
N ASP A 100 -26.83 2.34 -4.88
CA ASP A 100 -27.85 2.74 -3.90
C ASP A 100 -27.89 1.87 -2.64
N GLY A 101 -27.03 0.86 -2.52
CA GLY A 101 -26.80 0.10 -1.30
C GLY A 101 -26.08 0.92 -0.23
N PRO A 102 -25.80 0.36 0.95
CA PRO A 102 -25.10 1.08 2.01
C PRO A 102 -23.65 1.42 1.64
N LEU A 103 -23.14 2.54 2.18
CA LEU A 103 -21.74 2.90 2.08
C LEU A 103 -21.04 2.52 3.39
N TYR A 104 -19.97 1.72 3.32
CA TYR A 104 -19.12 1.41 4.45
C TYR A 104 -18.04 2.51 4.60
N LEU A 105 -17.98 3.15 5.77
CA LEU A 105 -17.04 4.25 6.04
C LEU A 105 -16.11 3.89 7.18
N GLY A 106 -14.84 3.62 6.86
CA GLY A 106 -13.79 3.35 7.82
C GLY A 106 -12.86 4.54 8.03
N LYS A 107 -12.17 4.56 9.17
CA LYS A 107 -11.10 5.51 9.48
C LYS A 107 -9.90 4.79 10.12
N ASP A 108 -8.71 5.32 9.89
CA ASP A 108 -7.51 4.95 10.61
C ASP A 108 -7.27 5.89 11.83
N THR A 109 -6.08 5.82 12.40
CA THR A 109 -5.71 6.49 13.65
C THR A 109 -5.02 7.83 13.48
N HIS A 110 -4.84 8.33 12.24
CA HIS A 110 -4.28 9.66 12.02
C HIS A 110 -5.20 10.76 12.56
N ALA A 111 -4.61 11.87 13.03
CA ALA A 111 -5.33 12.98 13.64
C ALA A 111 -6.46 13.53 12.75
N LEU A 112 -6.23 13.65 11.45
CA LEU A 112 -7.22 14.18 10.51
C LEU A 112 -8.31 13.17 10.10
N SER A 113 -8.20 11.89 10.48
CA SER A 113 -9.16 10.87 10.05
C SER A 113 -10.52 11.00 10.72
N ALA A 114 -10.58 11.32 12.01
CA ALA A 114 -11.84 11.52 12.72
C ALA A 114 -12.61 12.77 12.25
N PRO A 115 -12.01 13.98 12.15
CA PRO A 115 -12.72 15.14 11.60
C PRO A 115 -13.15 14.95 10.14
N ALA A 116 -12.35 14.25 9.31
CA ALA A 116 -12.74 13.97 7.93
C ALA A 116 -13.89 12.95 7.84
N GLN A 117 -13.92 11.92 8.70
CA GLN A 117 -15.07 11.02 8.80
C GLN A 117 -16.34 11.79 9.18
N SER A 118 -16.28 12.66 10.19
CA SER A 118 -17.42 13.48 10.63
C SER A 118 -17.96 14.35 9.49
N THR A 119 -17.07 15.05 8.77
CA THR A 119 -17.44 15.88 7.61
C THR A 119 -18.08 15.02 6.50
N ALA A 120 -17.55 13.82 6.24
CA ALA A 120 -18.14 12.91 5.25
C ALA A 120 -19.55 12.45 5.65
N LEU A 121 -19.77 12.10 6.92
CA LEU A 121 -21.09 11.69 7.44
C LEU A 121 -22.15 12.79 7.25
N GLU A 122 -21.80 14.05 7.45
CA GLU A 122 -22.69 15.20 7.24
C GLU A 122 -23.16 15.32 5.79
N VAL A 123 -22.26 15.07 4.83
CA VAL A 123 -22.57 15.12 3.39
C VAL A 123 -23.33 13.88 2.96
N LEU A 124 -22.92 12.69 3.38
CA LEU A 124 -23.56 11.42 3.04
C LEU A 124 -25.01 11.41 3.50
N ALA A 125 -25.28 11.77 4.76
CA ALA A 125 -26.62 11.84 5.31
C ALA A 125 -27.50 12.88 4.57
N ALA A 126 -26.95 14.06 4.22
CA ALA A 126 -27.65 15.09 3.47
C ALA A 126 -27.99 14.66 2.03
N ASN A 127 -27.23 13.73 1.46
CA ASN A 127 -27.48 13.14 0.15
C ASN A 127 -28.36 11.88 0.19
N GLY A 128 -28.80 11.46 1.39
CA GLY A 128 -29.68 10.31 1.56
C GLY A 128 -28.97 8.96 1.50
N VAL A 129 -27.64 8.93 1.71
CA VAL A 129 -26.84 7.71 1.69
C VAL A 129 -26.89 7.02 3.05
N ASP A 130 -27.30 5.76 3.08
CA ASP A 130 -27.22 4.93 4.27
C ASP A 130 -25.75 4.53 4.49
N THR A 131 -25.22 4.88 5.66
CA THR A 131 -23.78 4.75 5.94
C THR A 131 -23.54 3.86 7.14
N ILE A 132 -22.64 2.88 6.99
CA ILE A 132 -22.25 1.95 8.05
C ILE A 132 -20.85 2.32 8.53
N ILE A 133 -20.71 2.52 9.84
CA ILE A 133 -19.43 2.79 10.51
C ILE A 133 -19.17 1.75 11.60
N GLN A 134 -17.90 1.61 12.00
CA GLN A 134 -17.54 0.77 13.14
C GLN A 134 -18.17 1.35 14.42
N ARG A 135 -18.79 0.47 15.23
CA ARG A 135 -19.35 0.85 16.53
C ARG A 135 -18.29 1.40 17.48
N ASP A 136 -18.74 2.09 18.52
CA ASP A 136 -17.90 2.63 19.61
C ASP A 136 -16.80 3.58 19.11
N ASP A 137 -17.07 4.36 18.05
CA ASP A 137 -16.11 5.26 17.38
C ASP A 137 -14.81 4.57 16.94
N GLY A 138 -14.87 3.26 16.70
CA GLY A 138 -13.72 2.41 16.43
C GLY A 138 -13.06 2.67 15.07
N PHE A 139 -11.83 2.15 14.93
CA PHE A 139 -11.05 2.21 13.70
C PHE A 139 -11.33 1.00 12.80
N THR A 140 -11.17 1.18 11.49
CA THR A 140 -11.44 0.11 10.52
C THR A 140 -10.34 0.05 9.47
N PRO A 141 -9.58 -1.04 9.40
CA PRO A 141 -8.59 -1.30 8.35
C PRO A 141 -9.19 -1.28 6.94
N THR A 142 -8.39 -0.85 5.96
CA THR A 142 -8.75 -0.90 4.53
C THR A 142 -9.28 -2.28 4.10
N PRO A 143 -8.63 -3.42 4.42
CA PRO A 143 -9.14 -4.73 4.04
C PRO A 143 -10.50 -5.09 4.68
N ALA A 144 -10.79 -4.59 5.87
CA ALA A 144 -12.08 -4.86 6.51
C ALA A 144 -13.23 -4.18 5.77
N ILE A 145 -13.03 -2.97 5.24
CA ILE A 145 -14.00 -2.28 4.36
C ILE A 145 -14.15 -3.04 3.04
N SER A 146 -13.05 -3.43 2.38
CA SER A 146 -13.09 -4.24 1.16
C SER A 146 -13.90 -5.53 1.36
N ARG A 147 -13.60 -6.27 2.42
CA ARG A 147 -14.31 -7.51 2.76
C ARG A 147 -15.80 -7.26 3.06
N ALA A 148 -16.15 -6.19 3.77
CA ALA A 148 -17.53 -5.84 4.09
C ALA A 148 -18.35 -5.56 2.83
N ILE A 149 -17.81 -4.76 1.90
CA ILE A 149 -18.41 -4.48 0.58
C ILE A 149 -18.67 -5.79 -0.17
N LEU A 150 -17.63 -6.63 -0.33
CA LEU A 150 -17.74 -7.90 -1.06
C LEU A 150 -18.72 -8.88 -0.41
N ALA A 151 -18.74 -8.94 0.91
CA ALA A 151 -19.68 -9.80 1.63
C ALA A 151 -21.14 -9.36 1.46
N TYR A 152 -21.38 -8.05 1.51
CA TYR A 152 -22.71 -7.49 1.27
C TYR A 152 -23.17 -7.73 -0.18
N ASN A 153 -22.28 -7.50 -1.15
CA ASN A 153 -22.59 -7.58 -2.59
C ASN A 153 -22.69 -9.01 -3.12
N ARG A 154 -22.29 -10.01 -2.33
CA ARG A 154 -22.29 -11.42 -2.77
C ARG A 154 -23.67 -11.86 -3.23
N GLY A 155 -23.79 -12.26 -4.51
CA GLY A 155 -25.05 -12.72 -5.11
C GLY A 155 -26.07 -11.62 -5.41
N ARG A 156 -25.70 -10.35 -5.26
CA ARG A 156 -26.54 -9.20 -5.60
C ARG A 156 -26.18 -8.66 -6.98
N GLY A 157 -27.18 -8.28 -7.78
CA GLY A 157 -27.03 -7.55 -9.03
C GLY A 157 -27.42 -6.07 -8.91
N GLU A 158 -28.12 -5.71 -7.85
CA GLU A 158 -28.68 -4.38 -7.58
C GLU A 158 -28.47 -4.02 -6.11
N HIS A 159 -28.69 -2.76 -5.75
CA HIS A 159 -28.52 -2.24 -4.39
C HIS A 159 -27.13 -2.54 -3.81
N LEU A 160 -26.11 -2.31 -4.64
CA LEU A 160 -24.74 -2.63 -4.30
C LEU A 160 -24.16 -1.64 -3.30
N ALA A 161 -23.43 -2.19 -2.32
CA ALA A 161 -22.62 -1.42 -1.38
C ALA A 161 -21.30 -0.99 -2.00
N ASP A 162 -20.75 0.10 -1.50
CA ASP A 162 -19.42 0.62 -1.77
C ASP A 162 -18.79 1.14 -0.46
N GLY A 163 -17.63 1.80 -0.52
CA GLY A 163 -17.01 2.28 0.70
C GLY A 163 -16.03 3.43 0.54
N ILE A 164 -15.75 4.05 1.68
CA ILE A 164 -14.72 5.06 1.85
C ILE A 164 -13.81 4.64 2.99
N VAL A 165 -12.51 4.83 2.83
CA VAL A 165 -11.52 4.67 3.90
C VAL A 165 -10.78 5.99 4.10
N VAL A 166 -10.92 6.55 5.30
CA VAL A 166 -10.24 7.80 5.68
C VAL A 166 -8.89 7.45 6.26
N THR A 167 -7.84 7.56 5.44
CA THR A 167 -6.47 7.17 5.79
C THR A 167 -5.45 7.74 4.81
N PRO A 168 -4.30 8.25 5.28
CA PRO A 168 -3.13 8.51 4.46
C PRO A 168 -2.16 7.32 4.38
N SER A 169 -2.56 6.10 4.87
CA SER A 169 -1.72 4.90 5.00
C SER A 169 -0.51 5.16 5.92
N HIS A 170 0.72 4.84 5.50
CA HIS A 170 1.96 5.02 6.28
C HIS A 170 2.57 6.43 6.23
N ASN A 171 1.84 7.41 5.71
CA ASN A 171 2.33 8.79 5.61
C ASN A 171 2.61 9.40 7.01
N PRO A 172 3.41 10.49 7.10
CA PRO A 172 3.67 11.16 8.36
C PRO A 172 2.40 11.60 9.13
N PRO A 173 2.49 11.77 10.45
CA PRO A 173 1.35 12.10 11.32
C PRO A 173 0.51 13.31 10.92
N PRO A 174 1.06 14.41 10.31
CA PRO A 174 0.26 15.57 9.92
C PRO A 174 -0.62 15.34 8.68
N ASP A 175 -0.47 14.20 8.00
CA ASP A 175 -1.22 13.93 6.78
C ASP A 175 -2.59 13.34 7.08
N GLY A 176 -3.54 13.64 6.20
CA GLY A 176 -4.82 12.97 6.07
C GLY A 176 -4.97 12.34 4.69
N GLY A 177 -5.91 11.42 4.55
CA GLY A 177 -6.19 10.76 3.28
C GLY A 177 -7.64 10.32 3.15
N PHE A 178 -8.11 10.19 1.91
CA PHE A 178 -9.49 9.83 1.61
C PHE A 178 -9.53 8.94 0.36
N LYS A 179 -9.86 7.66 0.55
CA LYS A 179 -9.93 6.63 -0.49
C LYS A 179 -11.38 6.27 -0.78
N TYR A 180 -11.69 5.92 -2.03
CA TYR A 180 -12.99 5.39 -2.43
C TYR A 180 -12.84 3.98 -3.01
N ASN A 181 -13.65 3.06 -2.53
CA ASN A 181 -13.73 1.68 -2.97
C ASN A 181 -15.12 1.40 -3.58
N PRO A 182 -15.23 1.27 -4.91
CA PRO A 182 -16.46 0.91 -5.62
C PRO A 182 -17.05 -0.45 -5.20
N PRO A 183 -18.20 -0.87 -5.75
CA PRO A 183 -18.86 -2.13 -5.40
C PRO A 183 -18.02 -3.41 -5.58
N ASN A 184 -16.93 -3.35 -6.35
CA ASN A 184 -15.96 -4.45 -6.45
C ASN A 184 -15.03 -4.57 -5.22
N GLY A 185 -15.13 -3.66 -4.25
CA GLY A 185 -14.41 -3.69 -2.96
C GLY A 185 -12.95 -3.22 -3.01
N GLY A 186 -12.37 -3.02 -4.18
CA GLY A 186 -10.98 -2.60 -4.35
C GLY A 186 -10.80 -1.11 -4.55
N PRO A 187 -9.55 -0.64 -4.72
CA PRO A 187 -9.29 0.76 -5.05
C PRO A 187 -9.96 1.17 -6.36
N ALA A 188 -10.59 2.34 -6.37
CA ALA A 188 -11.26 2.87 -7.56
C ALA A 188 -10.29 3.03 -8.74
N ASP A 189 -10.75 2.70 -9.94
CA ASP A 189 -9.96 2.84 -11.17
C ASP A 189 -9.79 4.31 -11.58
N THR A 190 -8.91 4.55 -12.56
CA THR A 190 -8.50 5.91 -12.97
C THR A 190 -9.63 6.76 -13.52
N ASP A 191 -10.58 6.16 -14.22
CA ASP A 191 -11.76 6.86 -14.76
C ASP A 191 -12.68 7.32 -13.62
N VAL A 192 -12.93 6.49 -12.63
CA VAL A 192 -13.71 6.82 -11.44
C VAL A 192 -13.00 7.93 -10.63
N THR A 193 -11.72 7.73 -10.29
CA THR A 193 -10.97 8.70 -9.49
C THR A 193 -10.83 10.03 -10.20
N ARG A 194 -10.65 10.05 -11.52
CA ARG A 194 -10.61 11.28 -12.33
C ARG A 194 -11.96 11.99 -12.32
N THR A 195 -13.06 11.28 -12.54
CA THR A 195 -14.41 11.85 -12.52
C THR A 195 -14.71 12.50 -11.16
N VAL A 196 -14.42 11.79 -10.06
CA VAL A 196 -14.59 12.32 -8.70
C VAL A 196 -13.69 13.53 -8.45
N GLN A 197 -12.41 13.45 -8.83
CA GLN A 197 -11.45 14.55 -8.69
C GLN A 197 -11.88 15.81 -9.44
N ASP A 198 -12.23 15.66 -10.72
CA ASP A 198 -12.59 16.79 -11.57
C ASP A 198 -13.85 17.48 -11.02
N ARG A 199 -14.86 16.69 -10.62
CA ARG A 199 -16.08 17.21 -10.00
C ARG A 199 -15.83 17.87 -8.65
N ALA A 200 -15.01 17.27 -7.80
CA ALA A 200 -14.62 17.88 -6.53
C ALA A 200 -13.91 19.22 -6.71
N ASN A 201 -13.02 19.32 -7.70
CA ASN A 201 -12.34 20.58 -8.02
C ASN A 201 -13.28 21.64 -8.61
N GLU A 202 -14.36 21.27 -9.31
CA GLU A 202 -15.42 22.19 -9.71
C GLU A 202 -16.16 22.75 -8.50
N LEU A 203 -16.52 21.87 -7.55
CA LEU A 203 -17.19 22.27 -6.30
C LEU A 203 -16.31 23.22 -5.47
N LEU A 204 -15.00 22.91 -5.33
CA LEU A 204 -14.06 23.79 -4.64
C LEU A 204 -13.98 25.18 -5.28
N ARG A 205 -13.89 25.27 -6.63
CA ARG A 205 -13.89 26.57 -7.34
C ARG A 205 -15.17 27.36 -7.13
N ALA A 206 -16.28 26.67 -6.92
CA ALA A 206 -17.58 27.28 -6.59
C ALA A 206 -17.77 27.55 -5.08
N GLY A 207 -16.70 27.46 -4.27
CA GLY A 207 -16.77 27.62 -2.82
C GLY A 207 -17.68 26.60 -2.13
N ASN A 208 -17.81 25.39 -2.70
CA ASN A 208 -18.69 24.32 -2.26
C ASN A 208 -20.19 24.67 -2.23
N ALA A 209 -20.64 25.66 -2.99
CA ALA A 209 -22.05 26.10 -3.03
C ALA A 209 -23.03 24.99 -3.46
N GLY A 210 -22.55 23.96 -4.19
CA GLY A 210 -23.34 22.80 -4.61
C GLY A 210 -23.33 21.61 -3.63
N VAL A 211 -22.60 21.69 -2.52
CA VAL A 211 -22.50 20.61 -1.55
C VAL A 211 -23.73 20.62 -0.62
N ARG A 212 -24.39 19.46 -0.50
CA ARG A 212 -25.45 19.25 0.48
C ARG A 212 -24.81 18.81 1.80
N ARG A 213 -25.14 19.48 2.88
CA ARG A 213 -24.59 19.22 4.22
C ARG A 213 -25.68 19.35 5.28
N LEU A 214 -25.65 18.47 6.26
CA LEU A 214 -26.31 18.62 7.56
C LEU A 214 -25.25 18.91 8.63
N THR A 215 -25.65 19.40 9.80
CA THR A 215 -24.77 19.33 10.96
C THR A 215 -24.62 17.87 11.39
N LEU A 216 -23.47 17.49 11.98
CA LEU A 216 -23.24 16.11 12.43
C LEU A 216 -24.37 15.63 13.35
N GLU A 217 -24.81 16.47 14.30
CA GLU A 217 -25.93 16.16 15.17
C GLU A 217 -27.23 15.86 14.40
N SER A 218 -27.52 16.64 13.34
CA SER A 218 -28.68 16.40 12.51
C SER A 218 -28.51 15.14 11.64
N ALA A 219 -27.30 14.90 11.14
CA ALA A 219 -26.97 13.71 10.36
C ALA A 219 -27.19 12.43 11.17
N LEU A 220 -26.73 12.39 12.41
CA LEU A 220 -26.92 11.27 13.33
C LEU A 220 -28.41 11.00 13.63
N ARG A 221 -29.23 12.05 13.68
CA ARG A 221 -30.69 11.90 13.89
C ARG A 221 -31.49 11.43 12.66
N THR A 222 -30.89 11.37 11.48
CA THR A 222 -31.58 10.88 10.27
C THR A 222 -31.88 9.38 10.30
N GLY A 223 -31.21 8.61 11.16
CA GLY A 223 -31.26 7.15 11.17
C GLY A 223 -30.51 6.49 10.00
N ARG A 224 -29.82 7.26 9.16
CA ARG A 224 -29.05 6.75 8.02
C ARG A 224 -27.62 6.33 8.39
N ILE A 225 -27.11 6.80 9.53
CA ILE A 225 -25.79 6.41 10.04
C ILE A 225 -26.01 5.28 11.04
N VAL A 226 -25.46 4.12 10.74
CA VAL A 226 -25.65 2.90 11.54
C VAL A 226 -24.29 2.41 12.01
N GLU A 227 -24.14 2.28 13.32
CA GLU A 227 -22.99 1.63 13.93
C GLU A 227 -23.13 0.11 13.88
N GLN A 228 -22.13 -0.58 13.37
CA GLN A 228 -22.06 -2.04 13.29
C GLN A 228 -20.72 -2.58 13.76
N ASP A 229 -20.70 -3.84 14.14
CA ASP A 229 -19.48 -4.59 14.34
C ASP A 229 -18.87 -4.99 12.98
N LEU A 230 -17.80 -4.35 12.59
CA LEU A 230 -17.03 -4.70 11.39
C LEU A 230 -15.83 -5.62 11.72
N ILE A 231 -15.46 -5.74 13.01
CA ILE A 231 -14.36 -6.58 13.50
C ILE A 231 -14.76 -8.06 13.50
N GLY A 232 -15.83 -8.40 14.19
CA GLY A 232 -16.28 -9.79 14.37
C GLY A 232 -16.43 -10.54 13.03
N PRO A 233 -17.20 -10.02 12.06
CA PRO A 233 -17.35 -10.68 10.75
C PRO A 233 -16.05 -10.83 9.95
N TYR A 234 -15.09 -9.89 10.06
CA TYR A 234 -13.78 -10.04 9.44
C TYR A 234 -12.98 -11.16 10.11
N VAL A 235 -12.92 -11.15 11.44
CA VAL A 235 -12.19 -12.16 12.23
C VAL A 235 -12.78 -13.55 11.99
N ASP A 236 -14.11 -13.70 12.03
CA ASP A 236 -14.76 -14.99 11.80
C ASP A 236 -14.47 -15.62 10.44
N ASP A 237 -14.23 -14.78 9.43
CA ASP A 237 -14.03 -15.21 8.05
C ASP A 237 -12.56 -15.57 7.74
N LEU A 238 -11.61 -15.22 8.62
CA LEU A 238 -10.17 -15.52 8.45
C LEU A 238 -9.88 -17.02 8.28
N ALA A 239 -10.67 -17.89 8.92
CA ALA A 239 -10.55 -19.34 8.80
C ALA A 239 -10.79 -19.86 7.37
N ASN A 240 -11.41 -19.06 6.50
CA ASN A 240 -11.58 -19.38 5.09
C ASN A 240 -10.40 -18.94 4.21
N VAL A 241 -9.40 -18.29 4.78
CA VAL A 241 -8.26 -17.71 4.05
C VAL A 241 -6.94 -18.34 4.48
N VAL A 242 -6.75 -18.50 5.79
CA VAL A 242 -5.52 -18.97 6.42
C VAL A 242 -5.81 -20.24 7.23
N ASP A 243 -4.85 -21.19 7.26
CA ASP A 243 -4.95 -22.41 8.07
C ASP A 243 -4.64 -22.12 9.55
N LEU A 244 -5.60 -21.47 10.21
CA LEU A 244 -5.51 -21.11 11.62
C LEU A 244 -5.40 -22.34 12.57
N PRO A 245 -6.05 -23.49 12.29
CA PRO A 245 -5.79 -24.73 13.01
C PRO A 245 -4.32 -25.16 12.99
N ALA A 246 -3.62 -25.06 11.86
CA ALA A 246 -2.20 -25.39 11.77
C ALA A 246 -1.36 -24.44 12.63
N ILE A 247 -1.62 -23.12 12.59
CA ILE A 247 -0.92 -22.14 13.42
C ILE A 247 -1.11 -22.45 14.90
N ARG A 248 -2.35 -22.67 15.34
CA ARG A 248 -2.68 -23.04 16.72
C ARG A 248 -1.97 -24.33 17.13
N GLY A 249 -2.03 -25.37 16.28
CA GLY A 249 -1.44 -26.69 16.57
C GLY A 249 0.08 -26.64 16.73
N ALA A 250 0.75 -25.70 16.07
CA ALA A 250 2.19 -25.52 16.17
C ALA A 250 2.64 -24.77 17.45
N GLY A 251 1.72 -24.13 18.19
CA GLY A 251 2.02 -23.41 19.44
C GLY A 251 3.07 -22.32 19.27
N LEU A 252 3.04 -21.59 18.15
CA LEU A 252 4.01 -20.55 17.86
C LEU A 252 3.83 -19.35 18.77
N LYS A 253 4.89 -18.89 19.42
CA LYS A 253 4.91 -17.61 20.12
C LYS A 253 5.14 -16.49 19.11
N LEU A 254 4.14 -15.66 18.90
CA LEU A 254 4.10 -14.61 17.88
C LEU A 254 4.06 -13.24 18.54
N ALA A 255 4.45 -12.20 17.81
CA ALA A 255 4.27 -10.82 18.20
C ALA A 255 3.67 -9.99 17.07
N VAL A 256 2.98 -8.91 17.39
CA VAL A 256 2.54 -7.91 16.43
C VAL A 256 2.71 -6.49 16.97
N ASP A 257 3.21 -5.61 16.13
CA ASP A 257 3.16 -4.16 16.32
C ASP A 257 2.24 -3.56 15.24
N PRO A 258 1.01 -3.16 15.58
CA PRO A 258 0.10 -2.49 14.65
C PRO A 258 0.57 -1.09 14.23
N LEU A 259 1.76 -0.65 14.67
CA LEU A 259 2.32 0.69 14.49
C LEU A 259 1.32 1.80 14.87
N GLY A 260 0.48 1.52 15.90
CA GLY A 260 -0.57 2.41 16.35
C GLY A 260 -1.77 2.55 15.40
N GLY A 261 -1.89 1.66 14.42
CA GLY A 261 -2.90 1.70 13.37
C GLY A 261 -4.22 1.01 13.72
N ALA A 262 -5.11 0.95 12.73
CA ALA A 262 -6.49 0.46 12.86
C ALA A 262 -6.60 -1.02 13.23
N SER A 263 -5.58 -1.85 12.97
CA SER A 263 -5.58 -3.27 13.33
C SER A 263 -5.39 -3.54 14.82
N VAL A 264 -5.10 -2.52 15.63
CA VAL A 264 -4.92 -2.70 17.09
C VAL A 264 -6.11 -3.40 17.75
N GLY A 265 -7.32 -3.11 17.30
CA GLY A 265 -8.57 -3.72 17.81
C GLY A 265 -8.87 -5.12 17.27
N TYR A 266 -8.10 -5.63 16.30
CA TYR A 266 -8.36 -6.90 15.61
C TYR A 266 -7.59 -8.07 16.23
N TRP A 267 -6.40 -7.84 16.77
CA TRP A 267 -5.52 -8.91 17.23
C TRP A 267 -6.01 -9.64 18.48
N ALA A 268 -6.62 -8.94 19.43
CA ALA A 268 -7.22 -9.59 20.60
C ALA A 268 -8.37 -10.53 20.21
N PRO A 269 -9.36 -10.10 19.40
CA PRO A 269 -10.40 -11.00 18.86
C PRO A 269 -9.86 -12.18 18.05
N ILE A 270 -8.77 -11.98 17.25
CA ILE A 270 -8.10 -13.06 16.52
C ILE A 270 -7.54 -14.10 17.50
N ASN A 271 -6.82 -13.65 18.53
CA ASN A 271 -6.26 -14.52 19.56
C ASN A 271 -7.35 -15.32 20.26
N GLU A 272 -8.41 -14.65 20.73
CA GLU A 272 -9.52 -15.27 21.44
C GLU A 272 -10.25 -16.30 20.56
N ARG A 273 -10.59 -15.90 19.33
CA ARG A 273 -11.37 -16.73 18.41
C ARG A 273 -10.65 -18.01 17.99
N TYR A 274 -9.34 -17.92 17.78
CA TYR A 274 -8.57 -19.01 17.18
C TYR A 274 -7.58 -19.68 18.14
N GLY A 275 -7.47 -19.18 19.38
CA GLY A 275 -6.56 -19.71 20.39
C GLY A 275 -5.09 -19.61 19.98
N LEU A 276 -4.72 -18.46 19.42
CA LEU A 276 -3.34 -18.15 19.04
C LEU A 276 -2.59 -17.49 20.22
N ASP A 277 -1.26 -17.48 20.16
CA ASP A 277 -0.38 -16.81 21.13
C ASP A 277 0.34 -15.64 20.42
N VAL A 278 -0.38 -14.54 20.20
CA VAL A 278 0.13 -13.32 19.56
C VAL A 278 0.17 -12.18 20.58
N ASP A 279 1.36 -11.78 21.00
CA ASP A 279 1.58 -10.62 21.85
C ASP A 279 1.45 -9.32 21.04
N VAL A 280 0.53 -8.44 21.39
CA VAL A 280 0.46 -7.06 20.85
C VAL A 280 1.50 -6.22 21.60
N VAL A 281 2.69 -6.07 21.01
CA VAL A 281 3.84 -5.44 21.70
C VAL A 281 3.75 -3.91 21.80
N ASN A 282 2.83 -3.29 21.04
CA ASN A 282 2.53 -1.88 21.09
C ASN A 282 1.04 -1.62 20.87
N PRO A 283 0.19 -1.73 21.90
CA PRO A 283 -1.26 -1.49 21.78
C PRO A 283 -1.63 -0.01 21.78
N ARG A 284 -0.65 0.91 21.79
CA ARG A 284 -0.90 2.36 21.89
C ARG A 284 -1.48 2.89 20.60
N VAL A 285 -2.56 3.64 20.71
CA VAL A 285 -3.06 4.56 19.68
C VAL A 285 -2.76 5.98 20.14
N ASP A 286 -2.00 6.70 19.34
CA ASP A 286 -1.57 8.08 19.61
C ASP A 286 -1.41 8.78 18.24
N PRO A 287 -2.24 9.79 17.92
CA PRO A 287 -2.24 10.42 16.61
C PRO A 287 -0.94 11.21 16.31
N THR A 288 -0.07 11.42 17.30
CA THR A 288 1.27 11.96 17.07
C THR A 288 2.26 10.90 16.62
N PHE A 289 1.94 9.60 16.80
CA PHE A 289 2.83 8.46 16.59
C PHE A 289 4.21 8.61 17.26
N GLY A 290 4.25 9.35 18.40
CA GLY A 290 5.48 9.67 19.11
C GLY A 290 6.24 8.47 19.69
N PHE A 291 5.66 7.28 19.67
CA PHE A 291 6.31 6.04 20.07
C PHE A 291 7.15 5.40 18.95
N MET A 292 7.08 5.92 17.72
CA MET A 292 7.81 5.39 16.57
C MET A 292 9.30 5.73 16.62
N THR A 293 10.08 4.95 15.92
CA THR A 293 11.44 5.33 15.51
C THR A 293 11.37 6.10 14.19
N VAL A 294 12.28 7.05 14.03
CA VAL A 294 12.34 7.96 12.88
C VAL A 294 12.79 7.21 11.63
N ASP A 295 12.15 7.44 10.51
CA ASP A 295 12.48 6.80 9.24
C ASP A 295 13.72 7.44 8.57
N HIS A 296 14.17 6.86 7.45
CA HIS A 296 15.36 7.25 6.70
C HIS A 296 15.42 8.74 6.34
N ASP A 297 14.26 9.37 6.08
CA ASP A 297 14.14 10.78 5.71
C ASP A 297 14.08 11.75 6.90
N GLY A 298 14.22 11.24 8.13
CA GLY A 298 14.18 12.03 9.35
C GLY A 298 12.76 12.35 9.84
N LYS A 299 11.72 11.73 9.28
CA LYS A 299 10.32 11.91 9.68
C LYS A 299 9.80 10.68 10.43
N ILE A 300 8.73 10.87 11.18
CA ILE A 300 7.93 9.76 11.71
C ILE A 300 7.12 9.21 10.54
N ARG A 301 7.29 7.92 10.22
CA ARG A 301 6.50 7.16 9.25
C ARG A 301 6.17 5.80 9.82
N MET A 302 4.97 5.32 9.57
CA MET A 302 4.52 4.00 9.99
C MET A 302 4.70 2.98 8.86
N ASP A 303 5.89 3.00 8.22
CA ASP A 303 6.22 2.10 7.12
C ASP A 303 6.77 0.77 7.65
N CYS A 304 5.94 -0.28 7.59
CA CYS A 304 6.30 -1.63 8.04
C CYS A 304 7.34 -2.33 7.15
N SER A 305 7.74 -1.74 6.03
CA SER A 305 8.85 -2.21 5.19
C SER A 305 10.20 -1.52 5.50
N SER A 306 10.18 -0.43 6.27
CA SER A 306 11.38 0.32 6.61
C SER A 306 12.13 -0.28 7.81
N PRO A 307 13.43 -0.63 7.67
CA PRO A 307 14.23 -1.11 8.79
C PRO A 307 14.39 -0.06 9.91
N TYR A 308 14.27 1.22 9.59
CA TYR A 308 14.36 2.33 10.54
C TYR A 308 13.07 2.49 11.35
N ALA A 309 11.92 2.52 10.70
CA ALA A 309 10.62 2.55 11.38
C ALA A 309 10.38 1.29 12.20
N MET A 310 10.86 0.14 11.74
CA MET A 310 10.71 -1.18 12.35
C MET A 310 11.80 -1.52 13.39
N ALA A 311 12.74 -0.63 13.67
CA ALA A 311 13.93 -0.93 14.51
C ALA A 311 13.54 -1.53 15.88
N ARG A 312 12.45 -1.04 16.50
CA ARG A 312 11.94 -1.57 17.77
C ARG A 312 11.48 -3.02 17.64
N LEU A 313 10.67 -3.35 16.63
CA LEU A 313 10.17 -4.71 16.45
C LEU A 313 11.30 -5.67 16.04
N VAL A 314 12.22 -5.22 15.19
CA VAL A 314 13.40 -6.00 14.79
C VAL A 314 14.26 -6.36 16.00
N SER A 315 14.37 -5.50 17.02
CA SER A 315 15.11 -5.79 18.25
C SER A 315 14.53 -6.96 19.06
N LEU A 316 13.29 -7.36 18.79
CA LEU A 316 12.59 -8.46 19.46
C LEU A 316 12.67 -9.79 18.67
N LYS A 317 13.36 -9.85 17.53
CA LYS A 317 13.37 -11.00 16.60
C LYS A 317 13.73 -12.35 17.25
N ASP A 318 14.58 -12.34 18.28
CA ASP A 318 15.03 -13.56 18.95
C ASP A 318 14.12 -13.97 20.15
N ARG A 319 13.08 -13.17 20.46
CA ARG A 319 12.11 -13.43 21.54
C ARG A 319 10.86 -14.17 21.06
N TYR A 320 10.57 -14.08 19.78
CA TYR A 320 9.38 -14.63 19.15
C TYR A 320 9.76 -15.53 17.98
N ARG A 321 8.89 -16.48 17.66
CA ARG A 321 9.08 -17.32 16.47
C ARG A 321 8.89 -16.50 15.18
N LEU A 322 7.98 -15.53 15.21
CA LEU A 322 7.78 -14.49 14.21
C LEU A 322 7.27 -13.22 14.88
N ALA A 323 7.53 -12.07 14.28
CA ALA A 323 6.87 -10.83 14.63
C ALA A 323 6.36 -10.13 13.37
N PHE A 324 5.24 -9.42 13.50
CA PHE A 324 4.53 -8.77 12.42
C PHE A 324 4.36 -7.29 12.67
N ALA A 325 4.15 -6.53 11.61
CA ALA A 325 3.65 -5.16 11.72
C ALA A 325 2.69 -4.83 10.57
N ASN A 326 1.77 -3.92 10.86
CA ASN A 326 0.91 -3.31 9.85
C ASN A 326 1.04 -1.79 9.86
N ASP A 327 0.89 -1.16 8.71
CA ASP A 327 0.75 0.29 8.63
C ASP A 327 -0.64 0.75 9.14
N PRO A 328 -0.88 2.05 9.34
CA PRO A 328 -2.08 2.53 10.05
C PRO A 328 -3.44 2.07 9.49
N ASP A 329 -3.56 1.82 8.20
CA ASP A 329 -4.79 1.26 7.61
C ASP A 329 -4.68 -0.24 7.30
N SER A 330 -3.57 -0.85 7.71
CA SER A 330 -3.29 -2.30 7.70
C SER A 330 -3.42 -2.95 6.32
N ASP A 331 -3.18 -2.16 5.27
CA ASP A 331 -3.12 -2.67 3.90
C ASP A 331 -1.71 -3.23 3.55
N ARG A 332 -0.73 -3.05 4.45
CA ARG A 332 0.65 -3.54 4.32
C ARG A 332 1.06 -4.44 5.48
N HIS A 333 2.08 -5.25 5.21
CA HIS A 333 2.69 -6.18 6.17
C HIS A 333 4.17 -5.90 6.38
N GLY A 334 4.66 -6.19 7.58
CA GLY A 334 6.09 -6.25 7.89
C GLY A 334 6.39 -7.56 8.61
N ILE A 335 7.23 -8.42 8.04
CA ILE A 335 7.54 -9.73 8.59
C ILE A 335 8.95 -9.74 9.17
N VAL A 336 9.06 -10.00 10.47
CA VAL A 336 10.32 -10.12 11.19
C VAL A 336 10.53 -11.56 11.61
N THR A 337 11.66 -12.15 11.20
CA THR A 337 12.02 -13.54 11.49
C THR A 337 13.33 -13.61 12.25
N PRO A 338 13.57 -14.66 13.05
CA PRO A 338 14.87 -14.91 13.68
C PRO A 338 15.98 -15.07 12.64
N SER A 339 15.67 -15.68 11.50
CA SER A 339 16.68 -16.05 10.50
C SER A 339 17.27 -14.89 9.72
N VAL A 340 16.48 -13.81 9.44
CA VAL A 340 16.90 -12.68 8.60
C VAL A 340 16.55 -11.30 9.17
N GLY A 341 15.87 -11.23 10.31
CA GLY A 341 15.31 -9.97 10.82
C GLY A 341 14.12 -9.53 10.00
N LEU A 342 14.02 -8.23 9.66
CA LEU A 342 12.97 -7.71 8.78
C LEU A 342 13.16 -8.25 7.36
N MET A 343 12.14 -8.95 6.86
CA MET A 343 12.15 -9.43 5.47
C MET A 343 11.92 -8.29 4.48
N ASN A 344 12.70 -8.27 3.40
CA ASN A 344 12.35 -7.45 2.25
C ASN A 344 11.00 -7.91 1.68
N PRO A 345 10.05 -6.99 1.39
CA PRO A 345 8.73 -7.37 0.85
C PRO A 345 8.80 -8.25 -0.40
N ASN A 346 9.70 -7.95 -1.36
CA ASN A 346 9.89 -8.79 -2.54
C ASN A 346 10.28 -10.24 -2.20
N HIS A 347 11.10 -10.42 -1.15
CA HIS A 347 11.51 -11.74 -0.70
C HIS A 347 10.33 -12.51 -0.11
N TYR A 348 9.55 -11.83 0.74
CA TYR A 348 8.39 -12.45 1.34
C TYR A 348 7.30 -12.77 0.30
N LEU A 349 7.03 -11.87 -0.66
CA LEU A 349 6.09 -12.14 -1.74
C LEU A 349 6.47 -13.42 -2.52
N ALA A 350 7.75 -13.60 -2.86
CA ALA A 350 8.20 -14.79 -3.57
C ALA A 350 7.98 -16.09 -2.77
N VAL A 351 8.23 -16.05 -1.45
CA VAL A 351 7.96 -17.18 -0.54
C VAL A 351 6.47 -17.46 -0.42
N ALA A 352 5.66 -16.41 -0.20
CA ALA A 352 4.21 -16.51 -0.09
C ALA A 352 3.58 -17.13 -1.35
N ILE A 353 3.97 -16.64 -2.54
CA ILE A 353 3.51 -17.17 -3.82
C ILE A 353 3.85 -18.65 -3.97
N ARG A 354 5.12 -19.04 -3.70
CA ARG A 354 5.51 -20.44 -3.78
C ARG A 354 4.70 -21.31 -2.83
N TYR A 355 4.58 -20.90 -1.58
CA TYR A 355 3.82 -21.63 -0.57
C TYR A 355 2.35 -21.77 -0.97
N LEU A 356 1.68 -20.69 -1.30
CA LEU A 356 0.27 -20.70 -1.66
C LEU A 356 0.01 -21.61 -2.87
N LEU A 357 0.80 -21.51 -3.93
CA LEU A 357 0.61 -22.32 -5.13
C LEU A 357 0.85 -23.82 -4.91
N THR A 358 1.59 -24.20 -3.87
CA THR A 358 1.84 -25.60 -3.51
C THR A 358 0.90 -26.13 -2.41
N HIS A 359 0.21 -25.25 -1.67
CA HIS A 359 -0.63 -25.59 -0.52
C HIS A 359 -2.12 -25.20 -0.68
N ARG A 360 -2.52 -24.71 -1.84
CA ARG A 360 -3.92 -24.34 -2.16
C ARG A 360 -4.46 -25.20 -3.34
N PRO A 361 -4.72 -26.51 -3.12
CA PRO A 361 -5.07 -27.44 -4.22
C PRO A 361 -6.42 -27.12 -4.87
N ARG A 362 -7.30 -26.35 -4.21
CA ARG A 362 -8.60 -25.94 -4.76
C ARG A 362 -8.54 -24.68 -5.60
N TRP A 363 -7.39 -24.01 -5.66
CA TRP A 363 -7.24 -22.83 -6.52
C TRP A 363 -7.22 -23.22 -7.99
N PRO A 364 -7.85 -22.43 -8.87
CA PRO A 364 -7.85 -22.73 -10.30
C PRO A 364 -6.42 -22.80 -10.83
N SER A 365 -6.06 -23.90 -11.51
CA SER A 365 -4.70 -24.10 -12.03
C SER A 365 -4.30 -23.03 -13.05
N ARG A 366 -5.27 -22.44 -13.75
CA ARG A 366 -5.09 -21.36 -14.72
C ARG A 366 -5.04 -19.96 -14.12
N ALA A 367 -5.37 -19.80 -12.82
CA ALA A 367 -5.34 -18.49 -12.19
C ALA A 367 -3.91 -17.92 -12.20
N ALA A 368 -3.80 -16.67 -12.62
CA ALA A 368 -2.52 -15.99 -12.74
C ALA A 368 -2.01 -15.49 -11.37
N VAL A 369 -0.71 -15.23 -11.31
CA VAL A 369 -0.05 -14.56 -10.17
C VAL A 369 0.26 -13.13 -10.58
N GLY A 370 -0.31 -12.16 -9.86
CA GLY A 370 -0.16 -10.73 -10.10
C GLY A 370 1.06 -10.14 -9.39
N LYS A 371 1.86 -9.35 -10.12
CA LYS A 371 2.90 -8.49 -9.55
C LYS A 371 2.97 -7.15 -10.28
N THR A 372 3.52 -6.12 -9.63
CA THR A 372 3.84 -4.88 -10.33
C THR A 372 5.13 -5.01 -11.13
N LEU A 373 5.27 -4.21 -12.18
CA LEU A 373 6.45 -4.22 -13.06
C LEU A 373 7.77 -3.85 -12.34
N VAL A 374 7.69 -3.28 -11.14
CA VAL A 374 8.84 -2.90 -10.31
C VAL A 374 9.12 -3.89 -9.18
N SER A 375 8.27 -4.91 -9.00
CA SER A 375 8.53 -6.01 -8.08
C SER A 375 9.62 -6.95 -8.62
N SER A 376 10.30 -7.67 -7.72
CA SER A 376 11.43 -8.53 -8.06
C SER A 376 11.11 -9.60 -9.10
N SER A 377 12.05 -9.87 -10.00
CA SER A 377 12.01 -10.99 -10.94
C SER A 377 12.27 -12.35 -10.27
N MET A 378 12.56 -12.41 -8.97
CA MET A 378 12.48 -13.66 -8.22
C MET A 378 11.07 -14.26 -8.32
N ILE A 379 10.02 -13.41 -8.32
CA ILE A 379 8.63 -13.85 -8.50
C ILE A 379 8.44 -14.50 -9.86
N ASP A 380 9.02 -13.92 -10.94
CA ASP A 380 8.95 -14.49 -12.29
C ASP A 380 9.54 -15.91 -12.33
N ARG A 381 10.70 -16.10 -11.69
CA ARG A 381 11.39 -17.40 -11.61
C ARG A 381 10.58 -18.43 -10.84
N VAL A 382 9.98 -18.03 -9.71
CA VAL A 382 9.10 -18.89 -8.91
C VAL A 382 7.84 -19.29 -9.68
N VAL A 383 7.18 -18.34 -10.33
CA VAL A 383 5.95 -18.57 -11.11
C VAL A 383 6.22 -19.47 -12.30
N SER A 384 7.34 -19.25 -12.99
CA SER A 384 7.79 -20.09 -14.12
C SER A 384 8.12 -21.52 -13.69
N ASP A 385 8.84 -21.69 -12.56
CA ASP A 385 9.19 -23.02 -12.00
C ASP A 385 7.94 -23.85 -11.64
N LEU A 386 6.87 -23.17 -11.24
CA LEU A 386 5.57 -23.78 -10.92
C LEU A 386 4.63 -23.90 -12.13
N ALA A 387 5.11 -23.60 -13.34
CA ALA A 387 4.32 -23.61 -14.58
C ALA A 387 3.01 -22.81 -14.46
N ARG A 388 3.04 -21.65 -13.79
CA ARG A 388 1.90 -20.77 -13.62
C ARG A 388 2.02 -19.54 -14.52
N THR A 389 0.91 -18.83 -14.73
CA THR A 389 0.88 -17.60 -15.53
C THR A 389 1.24 -16.39 -14.65
N LEU A 390 2.18 -15.57 -15.13
CA LEU A 390 2.49 -14.27 -14.52
C LEU A 390 1.58 -13.19 -15.12
N TYR A 391 1.05 -12.33 -14.24
CA TYR A 391 0.27 -11.15 -14.60
C TYR A 391 1.00 -9.89 -14.13
N GLU A 392 2.00 -9.44 -14.93
CA GLU A 392 2.78 -8.24 -14.63
C GLU A 392 2.04 -6.99 -15.12
N VAL A 393 1.77 -6.05 -14.19
CA VAL A 393 0.94 -4.86 -14.41
C VAL A 393 1.67 -3.58 -14.00
N PRO A 394 1.18 -2.38 -14.37
CA PRO A 394 1.72 -1.13 -13.86
C PRO A 394 1.60 -1.05 -12.32
N VAL A 395 2.34 -0.11 -11.71
CA VAL A 395 2.23 0.13 -10.25
C VAL A 395 0.81 0.57 -9.88
N GLY A 396 0.27 -0.04 -8.83
CA GLY A 396 -1.05 0.22 -8.29
C GLY A 396 -1.90 -1.03 -8.16
N PHE A 397 -2.42 -1.27 -6.97
CA PHE A 397 -3.17 -2.49 -6.64
C PHE A 397 -4.48 -2.64 -7.44
N LYS A 398 -5.05 -1.54 -7.91
CA LYS A 398 -6.26 -1.51 -8.74
C LYS A 398 -6.23 -2.45 -9.96
N TRP A 399 -5.05 -2.74 -10.48
CA TRP A 399 -4.90 -3.63 -11.63
C TRP A 399 -5.17 -5.11 -11.31
N PHE A 400 -5.15 -5.48 -10.02
CA PHE A 400 -5.45 -6.84 -9.58
C PHE A 400 -6.93 -7.05 -9.23
N VAL A 401 -7.70 -5.96 -9.04
CA VAL A 401 -9.08 -5.97 -8.54
C VAL A 401 -9.96 -6.93 -9.33
N ALA A 402 -10.04 -6.79 -10.64
CA ALA A 402 -10.89 -7.64 -11.48
C ALA A 402 -10.49 -9.12 -11.39
N GLY A 403 -9.19 -9.41 -11.47
CA GLY A 403 -8.69 -10.79 -11.43
C GLY A 403 -8.84 -11.46 -10.06
N LEU A 404 -8.70 -10.73 -8.96
CA LEU A 404 -8.99 -11.24 -7.63
C LEU A 404 -10.50 -11.44 -7.43
N PHE A 405 -11.32 -10.55 -7.99
CA PHE A 405 -12.77 -10.62 -7.87
C PHE A 405 -13.36 -11.85 -8.57
N ASP A 406 -12.92 -12.15 -9.78
CA ASP A 406 -13.42 -13.26 -10.58
C ASP A 406 -12.61 -14.57 -10.45
N GLY A 407 -11.51 -14.55 -9.69
CA GLY A 407 -10.63 -15.70 -9.46
C GLY A 407 -9.68 -16.01 -10.63
N SER A 408 -9.60 -15.16 -11.66
CA SER A 408 -8.63 -15.31 -12.75
C SER A 408 -7.20 -14.93 -12.32
N CYS A 409 -7.07 -14.18 -11.20
CA CYS A 409 -5.82 -13.93 -10.51
C CYS A 409 -5.93 -14.47 -9.07
N CYS A 410 -5.01 -15.35 -8.65
CA CYS A 410 -5.08 -15.96 -7.32
C CYS A 410 -4.27 -15.21 -6.26
N PHE A 411 -3.38 -14.32 -6.67
CA PHE A 411 -2.53 -13.50 -5.84
C PHE A 411 -2.22 -12.19 -6.55
N GLY A 412 -2.25 -11.08 -5.84
CA GLY A 412 -1.78 -9.77 -6.31
C GLY A 412 -0.86 -9.16 -5.26
N GLY A 413 0.35 -8.69 -5.66
CA GLY A 413 1.32 -8.12 -4.73
C GLY A 413 2.17 -7.01 -5.29
N GLU A 414 2.57 -6.11 -4.41
CA GLU A 414 3.42 -4.93 -4.68
C GLU A 414 4.66 -4.95 -3.80
N GLU A 415 5.79 -4.50 -4.34
CA GLU A 415 7.07 -4.36 -3.61
C GLU A 415 6.97 -3.43 -2.39
N SER A 416 5.90 -2.65 -2.31
CA SER A 416 5.58 -1.77 -1.19
C SER A 416 4.94 -2.49 0.01
N ALA A 417 5.05 -3.82 0.08
CA ALA A 417 4.51 -4.69 1.13
C ALA A 417 2.98 -4.80 1.17
N GLY A 418 2.29 -4.52 0.08
CA GLY A 418 0.84 -4.73 -0.03
C GLY A 418 0.52 -5.94 -0.89
N ALA A 419 -0.33 -6.84 -0.41
CA ALA A 419 -0.78 -8.01 -1.17
C ALA A 419 -2.15 -8.50 -0.72
N SER A 420 -2.80 -9.28 -1.57
CA SER A 420 -3.99 -10.07 -1.25
C SER A 420 -4.02 -11.34 -2.08
N PHE A 421 -4.78 -12.35 -1.62
CA PHE A 421 -4.91 -13.63 -2.29
C PHE A 421 -6.28 -14.27 -2.02
N LEU A 422 -6.62 -15.28 -2.80
CA LEU A 422 -7.90 -15.96 -2.74
C LEU A 422 -8.07 -16.78 -1.45
N ARG A 423 -9.32 -17.03 -1.07
CA ARG A 423 -9.68 -17.95 0.01
C ARG A 423 -9.17 -19.37 -0.26
N LEU A 424 -9.21 -20.22 0.74
CA LEU A 424 -8.86 -21.65 0.65
C LEU A 424 -9.64 -22.39 -0.45
N ASP A 425 -10.87 -21.97 -0.74
CA ASP A 425 -11.74 -22.58 -1.76
C ASP A 425 -11.56 -21.99 -3.16
N GLY A 426 -10.71 -20.96 -3.32
CA GLY A 426 -10.46 -20.26 -4.55
C GLY A 426 -11.42 -19.11 -4.87
N SER A 427 -12.35 -18.79 -3.95
CA SER A 427 -13.19 -17.60 -4.07
C SER A 427 -12.46 -16.34 -3.60
N VAL A 428 -12.98 -15.16 -3.97
CA VAL A 428 -12.41 -13.86 -3.57
C VAL A 428 -12.43 -13.67 -2.06
N TRP A 429 -11.32 -13.19 -1.49
CA TRP A 429 -11.23 -12.71 -0.12
C TRP A 429 -11.46 -11.20 -0.04
N THR A 430 -10.46 -10.42 -0.42
CA THR A 430 -10.51 -8.98 -0.63
C THR A 430 -9.97 -8.64 -2.01
N THR A 431 -10.40 -7.52 -2.55
CA THR A 431 -9.87 -6.94 -3.79
C THR A 431 -9.00 -5.72 -3.51
N ASP A 432 -8.82 -5.39 -2.22
CA ASP A 432 -7.78 -4.48 -1.75
C ASP A 432 -6.71 -5.26 -0.99
N LYS A 433 -5.57 -4.62 -0.71
CA LYS A 433 -4.44 -5.20 0.02
C LYS A 433 -4.86 -5.52 1.47
N ASP A 434 -4.31 -6.60 2.00
CA ASP A 434 -4.60 -7.06 3.35
C ASP A 434 -3.33 -7.51 4.07
N GLY A 435 -2.82 -6.66 4.97
CA GLY A 435 -1.62 -6.94 5.76
C GLY A 435 -1.84 -8.05 6.79
N LEU A 436 -3.05 -8.13 7.39
CA LEU A 436 -3.31 -9.12 8.45
C LEU A 436 -3.26 -10.55 7.91
N ILE A 437 -3.81 -10.82 6.72
CA ILE A 437 -3.71 -12.17 6.15
C ILE A 437 -2.29 -12.52 5.71
N MET A 438 -1.50 -11.52 5.32
CA MET A 438 -0.08 -11.75 5.01
C MET A 438 0.71 -12.09 6.26
N ASP A 439 0.45 -11.44 7.40
CA ASP A 439 1.06 -11.76 8.69
C ASP A 439 0.70 -13.17 9.15
N LEU A 440 -0.60 -13.51 9.11
CA LEU A 440 -1.08 -14.84 9.46
C LEU A 440 -0.58 -15.92 8.48
N LEU A 441 -0.38 -15.60 7.20
CA LEU A 441 0.23 -16.50 6.23
C LEU A 441 1.69 -16.81 6.58
N ALA A 442 2.46 -15.85 7.09
CA ALA A 442 3.82 -16.11 7.56
C ALA A 442 3.82 -17.09 8.74
N ALA A 443 2.84 -16.97 9.65
CA ALA A 443 2.64 -17.92 10.73
C ALA A 443 2.22 -19.31 10.21
N GLU A 444 1.31 -19.39 9.22
CA GLU A 444 0.92 -20.64 8.58
C GLU A 444 2.12 -21.34 7.92
N ILE A 445 2.91 -20.61 7.12
CA ILE A 445 4.13 -21.14 6.50
C ILE A 445 5.04 -21.77 7.56
N THR A 446 5.26 -21.04 8.66
CA THR A 446 6.13 -21.51 9.74
C THR A 446 5.55 -22.71 10.47
N ALA A 447 4.24 -22.72 10.73
CA ALA A 447 3.55 -23.81 11.41
C ALA A 447 3.58 -25.11 10.60
N VAL A 448 3.30 -25.02 9.30
CA VAL A 448 3.19 -26.18 8.41
C VAL A 448 4.57 -26.75 8.06
N THR A 449 5.58 -25.90 7.87
CA THR A 449 6.89 -26.33 7.38
C THR A 449 7.95 -26.50 8.47
N GLY A 450 7.70 -25.94 9.67
CA GLY A 450 8.66 -25.90 10.77
C GLY A 450 9.75 -24.84 10.59
N ARG A 451 9.75 -24.09 9.48
CA ARG A 451 10.78 -23.11 9.10
C ARG A 451 10.17 -21.75 8.84
N ASP A 452 10.90 -20.69 9.18
CA ASP A 452 10.43 -19.33 8.96
C ASP A 452 10.55 -18.91 7.48
N PRO A 453 9.82 -17.87 7.05
CA PRO A 453 9.86 -17.40 5.65
C PRO A 453 11.25 -16.99 5.16
N GLY A 454 12.15 -16.51 6.03
CA GLY A 454 13.53 -16.17 5.67
C GLY A 454 14.36 -17.39 5.28
N GLU A 455 14.13 -18.53 5.96
CA GLU A 455 14.78 -19.81 5.61
C GLU A 455 14.29 -20.31 4.24
N HIS A 456 13.01 -20.18 3.93
CA HIS A 456 12.44 -20.50 2.61
C HIS A 456 13.01 -19.60 1.52
N TYR A 457 13.18 -18.30 1.79
CA TYR A 457 13.79 -17.40 0.81
C TYR A 457 15.23 -17.77 0.49
N ARG A 458 16.03 -18.24 1.46
CA ARG A 458 17.40 -18.73 1.18
C ARG A 458 17.41 -19.90 0.21
N GLU A 459 16.42 -20.80 0.27
CA GLU A 459 16.29 -21.89 -0.71
C GLU A 459 15.94 -21.36 -2.11
N LEU A 460 15.04 -20.37 -2.20
CA LEU A 460 14.74 -19.73 -3.49
C LEU A 460 15.98 -19.05 -4.06
N ALA A 461 16.73 -18.32 -3.23
CA ALA A 461 17.98 -17.67 -3.64
C ALA A 461 19.05 -18.67 -4.07
N ALA A 462 19.17 -19.80 -3.39
CA ALA A 462 20.11 -20.88 -3.77
C ALA A 462 19.71 -21.53 -5.10
N LYS A 463 18.41 -21.69 -5.36
CA LYS A 463 17.89 -22.30 -6.60
C LYS A 463 17.94 -21.35 -7.80
N PHE A 464 17.57 -20.09 -7.62
CA PHE A 464 17.33 -19.15 -8.70
C PHE A 464 18.36 -18.02 -8.81
N GLY A 465 19.29 -17.92 -7.86
CA GLY A 465 20.19 -16.80 -7.67
C GLY A 465 19.61 -15.76 -6.70
N ALA A 466 20.49 -15.06 -6.00
CA ALA A 466 20.15 -14.02 -5.04
C ALA A 466 20.12 -12.66 -5.76
N PRO A 467 18.96 -12.01 -5.97
CA PRO A 467 18.93 -10.69 -6.57
C PRO A 467 19.35 -9.62 -5.57
N THR A 468 20.07 -8.62 -6.07
CA THR A 468 20.22 -7.33 -5.41
C THR A 468 19.27 -6.32 -6.04
N TYR A 469 18.60 -5.52 -5.23
CA TYR A 469 17.54 -4.61 -5.65
C TYR A 469 17.76 -3.22 -5.05
N THR A 470 17.49 -2.18 -5.83
CA THR A 470 17.55 -0.80 -5.34
C THR A 470 16.47 0.08 -5.96
N ARG A 471 16.15 1.17 -5.28
CA ARG A 471 15.35 2.29 -5.79
C ARG A 471 16.11 3.59 -5.59
N ILE A 472 16.15 4.41 -6.63
CA ILE A 472 16.73 5.73 -6.60
C ILE A 472 15.67 6.75 -6.95
N ASP A 473 15.60 7.83 -6.17
CA ASP A 473 14.74 8.97 -6.40
C ASP A 473 15.61 10.13 -6.93
N ALA A 474 15.23 10.73 -8.06
CA ALA A 474 15.96 11.84 -8.67
C ALA A 474 15.01 13.01 -8.95
N ALA A 475 15.49 14.26 -8.72
CA ALA A 475 14.69 15.46 -8.96
C ALA A 475 14.27 15.57 -10.44
N ALA A 476 13.03 15.97 -10.68
CA ALA A 476 12.49 16.18 -12.02
C ALA A 476 11.49 17.33 -12.04
N THR A 477 11.57 18.16 -13.10
CA THR A 477 10.56 19.19 -13.35
C THR A 477 9.25 18.57 -13.84
N PRO A 478 8.12 19.26 -13.77
CA PRO A 478 6.86 18.80 -14.34
C PRO A 478 6.97 18.42 -15.83
N GLU A 479 7.75 19.17 -16.60
CA GLU A 479 8.00 18.94 -18.03
C GLU A 479 8.78 17.64 -18.24
N GLN A 480 9.83 17.40 -17.45
CA GLN A 480 10.60 16.15 -17.47
C GLN A 480 9.73 14.96 -17.09
N LYS A 481 8.89 15.09 -16.06
CA LYS A 481 7.92 14.06 -15.67
C LYS A 481 6.95 13.74 -16.81
N ALA A 482 6.45 14.76 -17.50
CA ALA A 482 5.54 14.58 -18.64
C ALA A 482 6.23 13.92 -19.85
N ARG A 483 7.52 14.21 -20.09
CA ARG A 483 8.33 13.52 -21.11
C ARG A 483 8.56 12.07 -20.75
N LEU A 484 8.96 11.78 -19.51
CA LEU A 484 9.19 10.42 -19.02
C LEU A 484 7.93 9.54 -19.16
N ALA A 485 6.76 10.10 -18.81
CA ALA A 485 5.48 9.40 -18.97
C ALA A 485 5.12 9.04 -20.41
N LYS A 486 5.71 9.72 -21.40
CA LYS A 486 5.47 9.55 -22.84
C LYS A 486 6.61 8.86 -23.58
N LEU A 487 7.60 8.31 -22.88
CA LEU A 487 8.69 7.59 -23.55
C LEU A 487 8.17 6.45 -24.41
N SER A 488 8.86 6.21 -25.50
CA SER A 488 8.64 5.05 -26.35
C SER A 488 9.87 4.13 -26.32
N PRO A 489 9.74 2.86 -26.71
CA PRO A 489 10.90 1.96 -26.83
C PRO A 489 12.00 2.52 -27.73
N ALA A 490 11.63 3.30 -28.78
CA ALA A 490 12.56 3.94 -29.69
C ALA A 490 13.35 5.11 -29.06
N SER A 491 12.88 5.66 -27.94
CA SER A 491 13.60 6.71 -27.20
C SER A 491 14.93 6.20 -26.60
N ILE A 492 15.12 4.89 -26.51
CA ILE A 492 16.34 4.26 -26.00
C ILE A 492 17.11 3.60 -27.14
N ALA A 493 18.17 4.25 -27.60
CA ALA A 493 19.01 3.74 -28.68
C ALA A 493 19.92 2.57 -28.24
N ALA A 494 20.22 2.46 -26.93
CA ALA A 494 21.13 1.43 -26.41
C ALA A 494 20.67 0.01 -26.78
N ALA A 495 21.64 -0.84 -27.16
CA ALA A 495 21.44 -2.26 -27.45
C ALA A 495 21.80 -3.15 -26.25
N THR A 496 22.56 -2.61 -25.29
CA THR A 496 23.03 -3.32 -24.12
C THR A 496 22.72 -2.53 -22.85
N LEU A 497 22.64 -3.24 -21.71
CA LEU A 497 22.54 -2.68 -20.36
C LEU A 497 23.51 -3.45 -19.46
N ALA A 498 24.43 -2.75 -18.81
CA ALA A 498 25.47 -3.33 -17.97
C ALA A 498 26.23 -4.51 -18.64
N GLY A 499 26.50 -4.38 -19.95
CA GLY A 499 27.18 -5.40 -20.75
C GLY A 499 26.30 -6.53 -21.29
N ASP A 500 25.04 -6.65 -20.85
CA ASP A 500 24.09 -7.64 -21.36
C ASP A 500 23.27 -7.12 -22.55
N PRO A 501 22.96 -7.94 -23.55
CA PRO A 501 21.98 -7.59 -24.55
C PRO A 501 20.62 -7.26 -23.94
N ILE A 502 20.01 -6.16 -24.39
CA ILE A 502 18.65 -5.80 -23.99
C ILE A 502 17.67 -6.77 -24.66
N GLU A 503 16.84 -7.45 -23.86
CA GLU A 503 15.81 -8.36 -24.32
C GLU A 503 14.49 -7.64 -24.61
N ALA A 504 14.13 -6.65 -23.77
CA ALA A 504 12.89 -5.88 -23.96
C ALA A 504 13.04 -4.42 -23.49
N LYS A 505 12.28 -3.54 -24.17
CA LYS A 505 12.06 -2.12 -23.82
C LYS A 505 10.56 -1.91 -23.76
N LEU A 506 9.99 -1.81 -22.54
CA LEU A 506 8.55 -1.86 -22.32
C LEU A 506 8.04 -0.47 -21.88
N THR A 507 6.99 -0.01 -22.53
CA THR A 507 6.19 1.16 -22.14
C THR A 507 4.73 0.80 -21.84
N SER A 508 4.40 -0.48 -22.04
CA SER A 508 3.14 -1.12 -21.64
C SER A 508 3.44 -2.36 -20.81
N ALA A 509 2.59 -2.65 -19.84
CA ALA A 509 2.74 -3.82 -18.99
C ALA A 509 2.35 -5.11 -19.75
N PRO A 510 3.15 -6.18 -19.68
CA PRO A 510 2.88 -7.43 -20.41
C PRO A 510 1.55 -8.11 -20.04
N GLY A 511 1.11 -7.99 -18.80
CA GLY A 511 -0.07 -8.67 -18.29
C GLY A 511 -1.39 -8.13 -18.84
N ASN A 512 -1.50 -6.79 -19.01
CA ASN A 512 -2.76 -6.15 -19.38
C ASN A 512 -2.67 -5.12 -20.51
N GLY A 513 -1.48 -4.91 -21.08
CA GLY A 513 -1.25 -3.91 -22.13
C GLY A 513 -1.36 -2.45 -21.68
N ALA A 514 -1.61 -2.20 -20.40
CA ALA A 514 -1.77 -0.84 -19.90
C ALA A 514 -0.43 -0.07 -19.90
N ALA A 515 -0.50 1.22 -20.21
CA ALA A 515 0.68 2.09 -20.18
C ALA A 515 1.30 2.13 -18.78
N ILE A 516 2.62 1.92 -18.69
CA ILE A 516 3.33 1.97 -17.41
C ILE A 516 3.65 3.40 -16.96
N GLY A 517 3.41 4.39 -17.80
CA GLY A 517 3.72 5.79 -17.52
C GLY A 517 5.23 6.05 -17.37
N GLY A 518 6.06 5.29 -18.09
CA GLY A 518 7.51 5.33 -18.04
C GLY A 518 8.11 4.26 -18.93
N LEU A 519 9.28 3.75 -18.54
CA LEU A 519 10.01 2.74 -19.31
C LEU A 519 10.54 1.64 -18.38
N LYS A 520 10.45 0.37 -18.82
CA LYS A 520 11.20 -0.75 -18.23
C LYS A 520 12.12 -1.35 -19.30
N VAL A 521 13.38 -1.60 -18.95
CA VAL A 521 14.36 -2.27 -19.81
C VAL A 521 14.83 -3.54 -19.11
N THR A 522 14.80 -4.66 -19.81
CA THR A 522 15.14 -5.97 -19.25
C THR A 522 16.31 -6.62 -20.01
N THR A 523 17.11 -7.36 -19.27
CA THR A 523 18.16 -8.25 -19.76
C THR A 523 18.04 -9.60 -19.05
N LYS A 524 18.86 -10.57 -19.44
CA LYS A 524 18.86 -11.90 -18.80
C LYS A 524 19.23 -11.86 -17.30
N ARG A 525 20.13 -10.93 -16.89
CA ARG A 525 20.65 -10.89 -15.51
C ARG A 525 20.10 -9.73 -14.67
N GLY A 526 19.33 -8.81 -15.28
CA GLY A 526 18.79 -7.70 -14.51
C GLY A 526 17.86 -6.81 -15.34
N TRP A 527 17.36 -5.78 -14.70
CA TRP A 527 16.44 -4.83 -15.31
C TRP A 527 16.47 -3.49 -14.57
N PHE A 528 15.99 -2.45 -15.23
CA PHE A 528 15.56 -1.23 -14.57
C PHE A 528 14.18 -0.79 -15.05
N ALA A 529 13.48 -0.01 -14.20
CA ALA A 529 12.25 0.69 -14.57
C ALA A 529 12.34 2.14 -14.10
N ALA A 530 12.06 3.09 -14.98
CA ALA A 530 12.03 4.52 -14.69
C ALA A 530 10.62 5.07 -14.86
N ARG A 531 10.11 5.80 -13.85
CA ARG A 531 8.78 6.38 -13.86
C ARG A 531 8.69 7.68 -13.06
N PRO A 532 7.85 8.65 -13.47
CA PRO A 532 7.62 9.86 -12.67
C PRO A 532 6.88 9.52 -11.36
N SER A 533 7.15 10.29 -10.32
CA SER A 533 6.30 10.30 -9.12
C SER A 533 4.98 11.01 -9.44
N GLY A 534 3.87 10.45 -8.94
CA GLY A 534 2.55 11.07 -9.09
C GLY A 534 2.37 12.32 -8.22
N THR A 535 3.05 12.37 -7.07
CA THR A 535 2.83 13.38 -6.02
C THR A 535 4.00 14.33 -5.80
N GLU A 536 5.23 13.92 -6.16
CA GLU A 536 6.46 14.65 -5.88
C GLU A 536 7.15 15.09 -7.19
N ASN A 537 8.00 16.12 -7.12
CA ASN A 537 8.81 16.58 -8.25
C ASN A 537 10.09 15.74 -8.43
N ILE A 538 9.88 14.42 -8.51
CA ILE A 538 10.94 13.43 -8.73
C ILE A 538 10.51 12.40 -9.76
N TYR A 539 11.48 11.69 -10.32
CA TYR A 539 11.26 10.39 -10.93
C TYR A 539 11.99 9.31 -10.13
N LYS A 540 11.53 8.08 -10.27
CA LYS A 540 12.05 6.91 -9.57
C LYS A 540 12.66 5.95 -10.57
N ILE A 541 13.89 5.48 -10.29
CA ILE A 541 14.50 4.34 -10.97
C ILE A 541 14.50 3.17 -10.00
N TYR A 542 13.89 2.09 -10.40
CA TYR A 542 13.97 0.79 -9.75
C TYR A 542 14.93 -0.07 -10.56
N ALA A 543 15.82 -0.80 -9.91
CA ALA A 543 16.76 -1.68 -10.58
C ALA A 543 16.98 -2.96 -9.79
N GLU A 544 17.22 -4.05 -10.51
CA GLU A 544 17.54 -5.36 -9.94
C GLU A 544 18.61 -6.05 -10.76
N SER A 545 19.48 -6.77 -10.07
CA SER A 545 20.52 -7.60 -10.67
C SER A 545 20.59 -8.97 -9.98
N PHE A 546 20.73 -10.03 -10.75
CA PHE A 546 21.07 -11.38 -10.30
C PHE A 546 22.58 -11.68 -10.39
N ASP A 547 23.41 -10.66 -10.62
CA ASP A 547 24.87 -10.78 -10.76
C ASP A 547 25.63 -9.86 -9.76
N GLY A 548 24.99 -9.59 -8.62
CA GLY A 548 25.59 -8.90 -7.48
C GLY A 548 25.62 -7.37 -7.60
N GLU A 549 26.23 -6.74 -6.59
CA GLU A 549 26.25 -5.28 -6.37
C GLU A 549 26.94 -4.50 -7.52
N THR A 550 28.07 -5.01 -8.02
CA THR A 550 28.81 -4.34 -9.11
C THR A 550 27.98 -4.24 -10.38
N HIS A 551 27.27 -5.32 -10.73
CA HIS A 551 26.38 -5.33 -11.89
C HIS A 551 25.16 -4.43 -11.66
N LEU A 552 24.58 -4.43 -10.46
CA LEU A 552 23.50 -3.52 -10.09
C LEU A 552 23.93 -2.06 -10.23
N ALA A 553 25.11 -1.70 -9.73
CA ALA A 553 25.65 -0.34 -9.84
C ALA A 553 25.85 0.08 -11.32
N ALA A 554 26.28 -0.85 -12.18
CA ALA A 554 26.36 -0.60 -13.62
C ALA A 554 24.98 -0.36 -14.25
N ILE A 555 23.96 -1.20 -13.91
CA ILE A 555 22.57 -1.01 -14.37
C ILE A 555 22.07 0.37 -13.99
N VAL A 556 22.24 0.77 -12.72
CA VAL A 556 21.77 2.06 -12.20
C VAL A 556 22.40 3.23 -12.95
N ARG A 557 23.73 3.22 -13.09
CA ARG A 557 24.46 4.27 -13.80
C ARG A 557 24.02 4.42 -15.26
N GLU A 558 23.88 3.30 -15.96
CA GLU A 558 23.44 3.30 -17.36
C GLU A 558 21.96 3.66 -17.50
N ALA A 559 21.10 3.21 -16.59
CA ALA A 559 19.69 3.61 -16.53
C ALA A 559 19.54 5.11 -16.38
N GLN A 560 20.31 5.73 -15.47
CA GLN A 560 20.28 7.17 -15.25
C GLN A 560 20.74 7.93 -16.50
N ALA A 561 21.82 7.49 -17.14
CA ALA A 561 22.29 8.08 -18.39
C ALA A 561 21.27 7.98 -19.53
N MET A 562 20.59 6.83 -19.67
CA MET A 562 19.52 6.62 -20.67
C MET A 562 18.32 7.54 -20.41
N VAL A 563 17.90 7.67 -19.16
CA VAL A 563 16.79 8.54 -18.77
C VAL A 563 17.16 10.00 -18.99
N ASP A 564 18.35 10.44 -18.59
CA ASP A 564 18.82 11.82 -18.76
C ASP A 564 18.87 12.23 -20.25
N VAL A 565 19.31 11.33 -21.13
CA VAL A 565 19.29 11.56 -22.58
C VAL A 565 17.86 11.69 -23.11
N ALA A 566 16.96 10.83 -22.64
CA ALA A 566 15.56 10.82 -23.06
C ALA A 566 14.74 12.03 -22.54
N LEU A 567 15.22 12.68 -21.47
CA LEU A 567 14.58 13.86 -20.86
C LEU A 567 15.12 15.21 -21.40
N ARG A 568 16.21 15.21 -22.17
CA ARG A 568 16.71 16.40 -22.88
C ARG A 568 15.84 16.73 -24.09
#